data_bc930109d8fb1e833aa013c055f8f378
#
_entry.id   bc930109d8fb1e833aa013c055f8f378
#
_cell.length_a   1.000
_cell.length_b   1.000
_cell.length_c   1.000
_cell.angle_alpha   90.00
_cell.angle_beta   90.00
_cell.angle_gamma   90.00
#
_symmetry.space_group_name_H-M   'P 1'
#
loop_
_entity.id
_entity.type
_entity.pdbx_description
1 polymer ?
#
loop_
_entity_poly.entity_id
_entity_poly.type
_entity_poly.pdbx_seq_one_letter_code
_entity_poly.pdbx_strand_id
1 'polypeptide(L)'
;MIYRVKPDCRRIAVALTFAVSAGLLSIAPAAAQNSQMEQKLMAIKDAQAANKQKLAQYTWQETETISIKGNVKDTKVYQVQMGPNGQPQKTEISDQKAQSGGRQGRAKERIVQKETGEYQQYGQSIGALAKQYTTPNPEALMQAKQAGNISLQPGSGTVGLVIKNYVKQGDSVTMTVSEQTHSPVSVQVNSYLNDPKDAVTISAQFAQLPDGTNHVATTTIDGVSKHLGINEQNSNYQKH
;
A
#
# COMPACT_ATOMS: atom_id res chain seq x y z
N MET A 1 -11.34 -35.45 -80.50
CA MET A 1 -10.55 -34.25 -80.85
C MET A 1 -10.18 -33.54 -79.57
N ILE A 2 -8.93 -33.74 -79.17
CA ILE A 2 -8.47 -33.32 -77.81
C ILE A 2 -7.62 -32.08 -78.02
N TYR A 3 -8.06 -30.95 -77.45
CA TYR A 3 -7.25 -29.73 -77.33
C TYR A 3 -6.64 -29.61 -75.95
N ARG A 4 -5.33 -29.75 -75.91
CA ARG A 4 -4.46 -29.58 -74.75
C ARG A 4 -4.09 -28.12 -74.66
N VAL A 5 -4.56 -27.41 -73.63
CA VAL A 5 -4.10 -26.08 -73.27
C VAL A 5 -3.03 -26.19 -72.18
N LYS A 6 -1.83 -25.71 -72.47
CA LYS A 6 -0.72 -25.60 -71.52
C LYS A 6 -0.91 -24.36 -70.67
N PRO A 7 -0.75 -24.41 -69.33
CA PRO A 7 -0.69 -23.18 -68.51
C PRO A 7 0.76 -22.69 -68.51
N ASP A 8 0.88 -21.42 -68.89
CA ASP A 8 2.11 -20.62 -68.77
C ASP A 8 2.31 -20.21 -67.29
N CYS A 9 3.29 -20.82 -66.63
CA CYS A 9 3.73 -20.42 -65.27
C CYS A 9 4.72 -19.27 -65.37
N ARG A 10 4.24 -18.04 -65.32
CA ARG A 10 5.09 -16.91 -65.02
C ARG A 10 5.31 -16.87 -63.50
N ARG A 11 6.48 -17.24 -63.06
CA ARG A 11 6.96 -17.10 -61.69
C ARG A 11 7.23 -15.63 -61.43
N ILE A 12 6.35 -15.00 -60.65
CA ILE A 12 6.63 -13.71 -60.02
C ILE A 12 7.34 -14.00 -58.71
N ALA A 13 8.65 -13.81 -58.71
CA ALA A 13 9.45 -13.82 -57.48
C ALA A 13 9.27 -12.47 -56.78
N VAL A 14 8.43 -12.45 -55.74
CA VAL A 14 8.38 -11.34 -54.80
C VAL A 14 9.46 -11.57 -53.74
N ALA A 15 10.60 -10.89 -53.87
CA ALA A 15 11.62 -10.84 -52.83
C ALA A 15 11.11 -9.98 -51.68
N LEU A 16 10.58 -10.60 -50.61
CA LEU A 16 10.35 -9.97 -49.34
C LEU A 16 11.71 -9.84 -48.61
N THR A 17 12.32 -8.68 -48.69
CA THR A 17 13.42 -8.31 -47.80
C THR A 17 12.83 -7.98 -46.42
N PHE A 18 12.89 -8.94 -45.49
CA PHE A 18 12.72 -8.70 -44.09
C PHE A 18 13.94 -7.94 -43.58
N ALA A 19 13.79 -6.61 -43.42
CA ALA A 19 14.72 -5.82 -42.60
C ALA A 19 14.48 -6.20 -41.14
N VAL A 20 15.29 -7.14 -40.62
CA VAL A 20 15.42 -7.39 -39.19
C VAL A 20 16.12 -6.17 -38.62
N SER A 21 15.34 -5.17 -38.18
CA SER A 21 15.84 -4.15 -37.26
C SER A 21 16.15 -4.86 -35.95
N ALA A 22 17.42 -5.20 -35.75
CA ALA A 22 17.97 -5.62 -34.47
C ALA A 22 17.79 -4.44 -33.53
N GLY A 23 16.64 -4.38 -32.83
CA GLY A 23 16.45 -3.55 -31.66
C GLY A 23 17.49 -3.99 -30.63
N LEU A 24 18.54 -3.19 -30.48
CA LEU A 24 19.47 -3.30 -29.37
C LEU A 24 18.63 -3.10 -28.09
N LEU A 25 18.10 -4.18 -27.54
CA LEU A 25 17.72 -4.25 -26.14
C LEU A 25 19.03 -4.05 -25.38
N SER A 26 19.30 -2.81 -24.99
CA SER A 26 20.37 -2.47 -24.06
C SER A 26 20.03 -3.15 -22.73
N ILE A 27 20.55 -4.38 -22.58
CA ILE A 27 20.60 -5.07 -21.29
C ILE A 27 21.60 -4.24 -20.47
N ALA A 28 21.09 -3.29 -19.68
CA ALA A 28 21.93 -2.58 -18.73
C ALA A 28 22.59 -3.62 -17.82
N PRO A 29 23.90 -3.57 -17.60
CA PRO A 29 24.58 -4.53 -16.74
C PRO A 29 23.96 -4.49 -15.34
N ALA A 30 23.81 -5.64 -14.69
CA ALA A 30 23.17 -5.76 -13.36
C ALA A 30 23.73 -4.79 -12.31
N ALA A 31 25.01 -4.40 -12.43
CA ALA A 31 25.64 -3.37 -11.62
C ALA A 31 25.05 -1.97 -11.82
N ALA A 32 24.65 -1.61 -13.04
CA ALA A 32 24.03 -0.31 -13.32
C ALA A 32 22.59 -0.23 -12.81
N GLN A 33 21.84 -1.34 -12.84
CA GLN A 33 20.49 -1.42 -12.25
C GLN A 33 20.55 -1.31 -10.72
N ASN A 34 21.55 -1.91 -10.07
CA ASN A 34 21.73 -1.79 -8.62
C ASN A 34 22.05 -0.35 -8.21
N SER A 35 22.91 0.36 -8.96
CA SER A 35 23.25 1.76 -8.65
C SER A 35 22.06 2.70 -8.85
N GLN A 36 21.23 2.51 -9.87
CA GLN A 36 20.00 3.27 -10.05
C GLN A 36 18.99 3.05 -8.94
N MET A 37 18.81 1.80 -8.51
CA MET A 37 17.93 1.46 -7.39
C MET A 37 18.42 2.13 -6.10
N GLU A 38 19.70 2.09 -5.82
CA GLU A 38 20.29 2.74 -4.65
C GLU A 38 20.10 4.24 -4.65
N GLN A 39 20.33 4.91 -5.76
CA GLN A 39 20.08 6.35 -5.92
C GLN A 39 18.61 6.72 -5.68
N LYS A 40 17.66 5.96 -6.25
CA LYS A 40 16.21 6.17 -6.03
C LYS A 40 15.83 5.96 -4.56
N LEU A 41 16.35 4.93 -3.91
CA LEU A 41 16.09 4.67 -2.49
C LEU A 41 16.64 5.78 -1.59
N MET A 42 17.83 6.31 -1.89
CA MET A 42 18.39 7.45 -1.16
C MET A 42 17.55 8.70 -1.34
N ALA A 43 17.15 9.03 -2.57
CA ALA A 43 16.30 10.19 -2.83
C ALA A 43 14.95 10.11 -2.11
N ILE A 44 14.32 8.93 -2.08
CA ILE A 44 13.08 8.68 -1.31
C ILE A 44 13.32 8.88 0.19
N LYS A 45 14.41 8.34 0.72
CA LYS A 45 14.77 8.49 2.14
C LYS A 45 14.96 9.95 2.54
N ASP A 46 15.68 10.71 1.72
CA ASP A 46 15.97 12.12 1.97
C ASP A 46 14.69 12.97 1.88
N ALA A 47 13.85 12.71 0.87
CA ALA A 47 12.54 13.36 0.74
C ALA A 47 11.63 13.06 1.94
N GLN A 48 11.60 11.81 2.43
CA GLN A 48 10.83 11.44 3.61
C GLN A 48 11.35 12.11 4.89
N ALA A 49 12.67 12.19 5.06
CA ALA A 49 13.28 12.87 6.21
C ALA A 49 12.94 14.37 6.23
N ALA A 50 13.05 15.05 5.09
CA ALA A 50 12.67 16.46 4.95
C ALA A 50 11.17 16.68 5.19
N ASN A 51 10.33 15.78 4.65
CA ASN A 51 8.88 15.83 4.83
C ASN A 51 8.47 15.65 6.29
N LYS A 52 9.13 14.74 7.02
CA LYS A 52 8.87 14.51 8.45
C LYS A 52 9.06 15.78 9.28
N GLN A 53 10.09 16.59 8.97
CA GLN A 53 10.32 17.87 9.63
C GLN A 53 9.22 18.89 9.33
N LYS A 54 8.71 18.93 8.11
CA LYS A 54 7.58 19.78 7.73
C LYS A 54 6.30 19.35 8.43
N LEU A 55 5.97 18.04 8.37
CA LEU A 55 4.76 17.50 8.97
C LEU A 55 4.73 17.67 10.50
N ALA A 56 5.91 17.69 11.15
CA ALA A 56 6.01 17.96 12.59
C ALA A 56 5.53 19.36 13.01
N GLN A 57 5.34 20.28 12.07
CA GLN A 57 4.79 21.61 12.30
C GLN A 57 3.26 21.65 12.22
N TYR A 58 2.62 20.49 12.04
CA TYR A 58 1.17 20.41 11.87
C TYR A 58 0.51 19.60 12.98
N THR A 59 -0.69 20.02 13.30
CA THR A 59 -1.69 19.19 13.95
C THR A 59 -2.81 18.89 12.96
N TRP A 60 -3.52 17.77 13.12
CA TRP A 60 -4.63 17.40 12.24
C TRP A 60 -5.66 16.57 13.00
N GLN A 61 -6.80 16.35 12.36
CA GLN A 61 -7.82 15.45 12.85
C GLN A 61 -7.78 14.14 12.06
N GLU A 62 -7.91 13.04 12.78
CA GLU A 62 -8.07 11.71 12.20
C GLU A 62 -9.43 11.17 12.60
N THR A 63 -10.22 10.77 11.62
CA THR A 63 -11.47 10.03 11.82
C THR A 63 -11.20 8.55 11.55
N GLU A 64 -11.34 7.72 12.59
CA GLU A 64 -11.27 6.27 12.49
C GLU A 64 -12.69 5.70 12.46
N THR A 65 -12.99 4.89 11.45
CA THR A 65 -14.27 4.20 11.32
C THR A 65 -14.04 2.70 11.28
N ILE A 66 -14.68 1.98 12.19
CA ILE A 66 -14.63 0.52 12.25
C ILE A 66 -15.94 -0.04 11.70
N SER A 67 -15.84 -0.94 10.73
CA SER A 67 -16.97 -1.63 10.12
C SER A 67 -16.86 -3.15 10.26
N ILE A 68 -17.99 -3.83 10.40
CA ILE A 68 -18.08 -5.29 10.41
C ILE A 68 -19.15 -5.69 9.40
N LYS A 69 -18.76 -6.52 8.43
CA LYS A 69 -19.64 -6.95 7.34
C LYS A 69 -20.29 -5.76 6.62
N GLY A 70 -19.50 -4.70 6.38
CA GLY A 70 -19.91 -3.47 5.73
C GLY A 70 -20.77 -2.51 6.58
N ASN A 71 -21.10 -2.85 7.82
CA ASN A 71 -21.87 -1.99 8.73
C ASN A 71 -20.93 -1.25 9.68
N VAL A 72 -21.01 0.06 9.74
CA VAL A 72 -20.27 0.88 10.69
C VAL A 72 -20.69 0.51 12.11
N LYS A 73 -19.72 0.23 12.97
CA LYS A 73 -19.90 -0.15 14.38
C LYS A 73 -19.39 0.90 15.34
N ASP A 74 -18.33 1.61 14.91
CA ASP A 74 -17.68 2.61 15.75
C ASP A 74 -17.10 3.70 14.86
N THR A 75 -17.10 4.95 15.35
CA THR A 75 -16.45 6.08 14.71
C THR A 75 -15.83 6.94 15.81
N LYS A 76 -14.53 7.14 15.71
CA LYS A 76 -13.75 7.93 16.66
C LYS A 76 -13.06 9.06 15.93
N VAL A 77 -12.96 10.20 16.60
CA VAL A 77 -12.20 11.34 16.09
C VAL A 77 -11.08 11.65 17.05
N TYR A 78 -9.89 11.77 16.50
CA TYR A 78 -8.68 12.10 17.26
C TYR A 78 -8.11 13.43 16.81
N GLN A 79 -7.58 14.19 17.76
CA GLN A 79 -6.61 15.24 17.49
C GLN A 79 -5.23 14.59 17.46
N VAL A 80 -4.47 14.84 16.40
CA VAL A 80 -3.17 14.21 16.18
C VAL A 80 -2.10 15.27 16.06
N GLN A 81 -0.93 15.01 16.63
CA GLN A 81 0.29 15.79 16.47
C GLN A 81 1.51 14.87 16.44
N MET A 82 2.62 15.36 15.90
CA MET A 82 3.87 14.60 15.95
C MET A 82 4.49 14.71 17.34
N GLY A 83 4.75 13.56 17.96
CA GLY A 83 5.47 13.48 19.23
C GLY A 83 6.98 13.67 19.07
N PRO A 84 7.71 13.88 20.19
CA PRO A 84 9.16 14.10 20.18
C PRO A 84 9.96 12.91 19.61
N ASN A 85 9.39 11.70 19.64
CA ASN A 85 9.96 10.51 19.02
C ASN A 85 9.69 10.45 17.50
N GLY A 86 8.99 11.46 16.94
CA GLY A 86 8.61 11.53 15.54
C GLY A 86 7.55 10.51 15.13
N GLN A 87 6.73 10.05 16.08
CA GLN A 87 5.54 9.22 15.85
C GLN A 87 4.29 10.05 16.12
N PRO A 88 3.19 9.85 15.40
CA PRO A 88 1.91 10.49 15.70
C PRO A 88 1.43 10.15 17.09
N GLN A 89 1.01 11.17 17.83
CA GLN A 89 0.33 11.06 19.12
C GLN A 89 -1.12 11.44 18.92
N LYS A 90 -2.02 10.52 19.29
CA LYS A 90 -3.47 10.68 19.10
C LYS A 90 -4.14 10.94 20.45
N THR A 91 -4.97 11.99 20.53
CA THR A 91 -5.86 12.28 21.66
C THR A 91 -7.29 12.19 21.16
N GLU A 92 -8.08 11.26 21.71
CA GLU A 92 -9.48 11.10 21.34
C GLU A 92 -10.29 12.32 21.77
N ILE A 93 -11.04 12.91 20.82
CA ILE A 93 -11.89 14.09 21.05
C ILE A 93 -13.38 13.78 20.87
N SER A 94 -13.74 12.68 20.21
CA SER A 94 -15.12 12.22 20.04
C SER A 94 -15.16 10.70 19.82
N ASP A 95 -16.11 10.02 20.47
CA ASP A 95 -16.42 8.60 20.31
C ASP A 95 -17.92 8.48 20.00
N GLN A 96 -18.27 8.04 18.79
CA GLN A 96 -19.66 7.80 18.37
C GLN A 96 -19.87 6.31 18.14
N LYS A 97 -20.29 5.61 19.21
CA LYS A 97 -20.68 4.20 19.10
C LYS A 97 -22.05 4.05 18.45
N ALA A 98 -22.16 3.16 17.48
CA ALA A 98 -23.45 2.83 16.91
C ALA A 98 -24.36 2.29 18.03
N GLN A 99 -25.48 2.97 18.28
CA GLN A 99 -26.45 2.55 19.29
C GLN A 99 -27.05 1.20 18.90
N SER A 100 -26.71 0.16 19.62
CA SER A 100 -27.43 -1.13 19.57
C SER A 100 -28.70 -1.00 20.40
N GLY A 101 -29.79 -0.59 19.77
CA GLY A 101 -31.10 -0.51 20.42
C GLY A 101 -31.68 -1.92 20.65
N GLY A 102 -32.00 -2.24 21.87
CA GLY A 102 -32.87 -3.36 22.23
C GLY A 102 -32.53 -3.98 23.57
N ARG A 103 -33.53 -4.07 24.49
CA ARG A 103 -33.48 -4.91 25.68
C ARG A 103 -33.26 -6.37 25.25
N GLN A 104 -32.03 -6.85 25.40
CA GLN A 104 -31.67 -8.23 25.07
C GLN A 104 -31.64 -9.07 26.34
N GLY A 105 -32.23 -10.27 26.31
CA GLY A 105 -32.20 -11.21 27.44
C GLY A 105 -30.76 -11.68 27.73
N ARG A 106 -30.46 -12.04 28.98
CA ARG A 106 -29.13 -12.43 29.50
C ARG A 106 -28.36 -13.46 28.64
N ALA A 107 -29.07 -14.36 27.96
CA ALA A 107 -28.43 -15.33 27.05
C ALA A 107 -27.91 -14.65 25.78
N LYS A 108 -28.65 -13.70 25.20
CA LYS A 108 -28.19 -12.88 24.06
C LYS A 108 -27.04 -11.95 24.44
N GLU A 109 -27.08 -11.37 25.63
CA GLU A 109 -25.98 -10.54 26.14
C GLU A 109 -24.64 -11.29 26.19
N ARG A 110 -24.63 -12.54 26.67
CA ARG A 110 -23.40 -13.37 26.68
C ARG A 110 -22.88 -13.69 25.30
N ILE A 111 -23.75 -13.94 24.33
CA ILE A 111 -23.36 -14.18 22.93
C ILE A 111 -22.79 -12.89 22.33
N VAL A 112 -23.46 -11.75 22.52
CA VAL A 112 -22.99 -10.45 22.03
C VAL A 112 -21.66 -10.07 22.66
N GLN A 113 -21.46 -10.28 23.97
CA GLN A 113 -20.19 -10.03 24.63
C GLN A 113 -19.06 -10.91 24.09
N LYS A 114 -19.33 -12.19 23.83
CA LYS A 114 -18.34 -13.09 23.24
C LYS A 114 -17.97 -12.67 21.82
N GLU A 115 -18.95 -12.41 20.96
CA GLU A 115 -18.71 -11.93 19.59
C GLU A 115 -17.95 -10.58 19.59
N THR A 116 -18.33 -9.65 20.46
CA THR A 116 -17.63 -8.37 20.60
C THR A 116 -16.17 -8.57 21.01
N GLY A 117 -15.92 -9.48 21.97
CA GLY A 117 -14.56 -9.82 22.40
C GLY A 117 -13.70 -10.41 21.26
N GLU A 118 -14.27 -11.30 20.45
CA GLU A 118 -13.59 -11.88 19.30
C GLU A 118 -13.24 -10.82 18.23
N TYR A 119 -14.14 -9.88 17.94
CA TYR A 119 -13.87 -8.78 17.01
C TYR A 119 -12.83 -7.81 17.56
N GLN A 120 -12.87 -7.51 18.86
CA GLN A 120 -11.87 -6.66 19.50
C GLN A 120 -10.48 -7.29 19.44
N GLN A 121 -10.36 -8.58 19.76
CA GLN A 121 -9.09 -9.31 19.68
C GLN A 121 -8.58 -9.36 18.24
N TYR A 122 -9.45 -9.61 17.28
CA TYR A 122 -9.10 -9.63 15.85
C TYR A 122 -8.62 -8.26 15.38
N GLY A 123 -9.33 -7.19 15.75
CA GLY A 123 -8.93 -5.81 15.45
C GLY A 123 -7.56 -5.45 16.03
N GLN A 124 -7.30 -5.85 17.30
CA GLN A 124 -5.99 -5.66 17.93
C GLN A 124 -4.88 -6.42 17.17
N SER A 125 -5.16 -7.64 16.72
CA SER A 125 -4.21 -8.44 15.95
C SER A 125 -3.90 -7.81 14.59
N ILE A 126 -4.92 -7.29 13.90
CA ILE A 126 -4.77 -6.55 12.63
C ILE A 126 -3.97 -5.26 12.87
N GLY A 127 -4.29 -4.49 13.91
CA GLY A 127 -3.56 -3.27 14.26
C GLY A 127 -2.08 -3.54 14.58
N ALA A 128 -1.81 -4.62 15.32
CA ALA A 128 -0.44 -5.05 15.60
C ALA A 128 0.31 -5.48 14.33
N LEU A 129 -0.36 -6.15 13.40
CA LEU A 129 0.20 -6.49 12.10
C LEU A 129 0.47 -5.23 11.28
N ALA A 130 -0.48 -4.31 11.17
CA ALA A 130 -0.34 -3.05 10.43
C ALA A 130 0.86 -2.24 10.93
N LYS A 131 1.07 -2.19 12.25
CA LYS A 131 2.20 -1.51 12.87
C LYS A 131 3.57 -2.04 12.39
N GLN A 132 3.68 -3.33 12.06
CA GLN A 132 4.93 -3.90 11.54
C GLN A 132 5.27 -3.38 10.14
N TYR A 133 4.28 -2.96 9.36
CA TYR A 133 4.48 -2.37 8.03
C TYR A 133 4.63 -0.85 8.04
N THR A 134 4.12 -0.18 9.05
CA THR A 134 4.24 1.28 9.19
C THR A 134 5.53 1.72 9.88
N THR A 135 6.17 0.82 10.62
CA THR A 135 7.46 1.07 11.25
C THR A 135 8.58 0.59 10.33
N PRO A 136 9.47 1.49 9.85
CA PRO A 136 10.60 1.08 9.01
C PRO A 136 11.45 0.03 9.71
N ASN A 137 11.70 -1.07 9.00
CA ASN A 137 12.61 -2.13 9.47
C ASN A 137 13.80 -2.25 8.50
N PRO A 138 14.94 -1.59 8.80
CA PRO A 138 16.11 -1.61 7.93
C PRO A 138 16.69 -3.01 7.72
N GLU A 139 16.59 -3.89 8.73
CA GLU A 139 17.11 -5.26 8.63
C GLU A 139 16.26 -6.10 7.66
N ALA A 140 14.93 -6.03 7.76
CA ALA A 140 14.02 -6.69 6.83
C ALA A 140 14.21 -6.19 5.39
N LEU A 141 14.42 -4.88 5.22
CA LEU A 141 14.71 -4.30 3.91
C LEU A 141 16.04 -4.81 3.33
N MET A 142 17.07 -4.92 4.18
CA MET A 142 18.37 -5.45 3.76
C MET A 142 18.30 -6.93 3.40
N GLN A 143 17.58 -7.74 4.19
CA GLN A 143 17.33 -9.16 3.89
C GLN A 143 16.55 -9.33 2.58
N ALA A 144 15.49 -8.53 2.35
CA ALA A 144 14.73 -8.55 1.12
C ALA A 144 15.61 -8.17 -0.10
N LYS A 145 16.52 -7.19 0.06
CA LYS A 145 17.48 -6.82 -0.99
C LYS A 145 18.43 -7.97 -1.31
N GLN A 146 19.04 -8.60 -0.28
CA GLN A 146 19.96 -9.72 -0.46
C GLN A 146 19.31 -10.94 -1.09
N ALA A 147 18.02 -11.17 -0.76
CA ALA A 147 17.24 -12.26 -1.33
C ALA A 147 16.71 -11.96 -2.75
N GLY A 148 16.96 -10.78 -3.33
CA GLY A 148 16.40 -10.38 -4.62
C GLY A 148 14.89 -10.14 -4.61
N ASN A 149 14.30 -9.91 -3.46
CA ASN A 149 12.87 -9.71 -3.26
C ASN A 149 12.42 -8.26 -3.48
N ILE A 150 13.32 -7.36 -3.89
CA ILE A 150 13.01 -5.96 -4.20
C ILE A 150 13.04 -5.75 -5.70
N SER A 151 11.98 -5.14 -6.24
CA SER A 151 11.92 -4.76 -7.65
C SER A 151 11.31 -3.37 -7.81
N LEU A 152 11.69 -2.69 -8.90
CA LEU A 152 11.11 -1.42 -9.33
C LEU A 152 10.16 -1.67 -10.49
N GLN A 153 8.98 -1.06 -10.43
CA GLN A 153 7.97 -1.09 -11.47
C GLN A 153 7.77 0.33 -12.00
N PRO A 154 8.18 0.64 -13.23
CA PRO A 154 7.96 1.96 -13.81
C PRO A 154 6.46 2.20 -14.04
N GLY A 155 6.01 3.41 -13.74
CA GLY A 155 4.67 3.92 -14.02
C GLY A 155 4.75 5.25 -14.76
N SER A 156 3.61 5.86 -15.04
CA SER A 156 3.56 7.19 -15.68
C SER A 156 3.82 8.27 -14.63
N GLY A 157 5.06 8.81 -14.60
CA GLY A 157 5.50 9.81 -13.61
C GLY A 157 5.63 9.28 -12.18
N THR A 158 5.60 7.96 -12.02
CA THR A 158 5.73 7.27 -10.74
C THR A 158 6.63 6.05 -10.87
N VAL A 159 7.15 5.59 -9.75
CA VAL A 159 7.84 4.31 -9.64
C VAL A 159 7.27 3.52 -8.48
N GLY A 160 6.91 2.28 -8.74
CA GLY A 160 6.51 1.30 -7.72
C GLY A 160 7.74 0.59 -7.17
N LEU A 161 7.95 0.65 -5.87
CA LEU A 161 8.89 -0.18 -5.14
C LEU A 161 8.12 -1.38 -4.59
N VAL A 162 8.38 -2.57 -5.12
CA VAL A 162 7.75 -3.81 -4.67
C VAL A 162 8.73 -4.61 -3.83
N ILE A 163 8.32 -4.95 -2.63
CA ILE A 163 9.09 -5.77 -1.69
C ILE A 163 8.26 -7.01 -1.37
N LYS A 164 8.78 -8.19 -1.67
CA LYS A 164 8.18 -9.48 -1.33
C LYS A 164 8.82 -10.06 -0.08
N ASN A 165 8.04 -10.81 0.70
CA ASN A 165 8.52 -11.45 1.94
C ASN A 165 9.19 -10.44 2.89
N TYR A 166 8.53 -9.30 3.13
CA TYR A 166 9.09 -8.19 3.91
C TYR A 166 9.05 -8.46 5.42
N VAL A 167 7.89 -8.83 5.96
CA VAL A 167 7.70 -9.16 7.38
C VAL A 167 7.60 -10.67 7.56
N LYS A 168 6.93 -11.33 6.60
CA LYS A 168 6.74 -12.79 6.62
C LYS A 168 6.68 -13.35 5.21
N GLN A 169 6.88 -14.65 5.10
CA GLN A 169 6.80 -15.35 3.80
C GLN A 169 5.43 -15.18 3.18
N GLY A 170 5.37 -14.84 1.90
CA GLY A 170 4.14 -14.69 1.13
C GLY A 170 3.49 -13.32 1.24
N ASP A 171 4.00 -12.41 2.07
CA ASP A 171 3.54 -11.03 2.07
C ASP A 171 4.17 -10.19 0.95
N SER A 172 3.61 -9.02 0.73
CA SER A 172 4.18 -8.02 -0.18
C SER A 172 3.82 -6.61 0.24
N VAL A 173 4.77 -5.70 0.02
CA VAL A 173 4.58 -4.26 0.14
C VAL A 173 4.83 -3.63 -1.22
N THR A 174 3.91 -2.83 -1.71
CA THR A 174 4.10 -1.99 -2.90
C THR A 174 3.98 -0.54 -2.48
N MET A 175 5.06 0.23 -2.62
CA MET A 175 5.07 1.67 -2.41
C MET A 175 5.17 2.36 -3.77
N THR A 176 4.17 3.15 -4.15
CA THR A 176 4.23 4.00 -5.33
C THR A 176 4.74 5.36 -4.93
N VAL A 177 5.75 5.85 -5.64
CA VAL A 177 6.45 7.10 -5.36
C VAL A 177 6.42 7.98 -6.60
N SER A 178 6.20 9.28 -6.43
CA SER A 178 6.32 10.28 -7.49
C SER A 178 7.78 10.41 -7.93
N GLU A 179 8.06 10.33 -9.23
CA GLU A 179 9.41 10.55 -9.76
C GLU A 179 9.87 12.00 -9.63
N GLN A 180 8.93 12.94 -9.61
CA GLN A 180 9.23 14.36 -9.50
C GLN A 180 9.60 14.78 -8.08
N THR A 181 8.84 14.31 -7.08
CA THR A 181 8.98 14.77 -5.69
C THR A 181 9.64 13.74 -4.77
N HIS A 182 9.84 12.51 -5.25
CA HIS A 182 10.31 11.35 -4.49
C HIS A 182 9.46 11.06 -3.23
N SER A 183 8.24 11.59 -3.21
CA SER A 183 7.29 11.41 -2.11
C SER A 183 6.35 10.24 -2.40
N PRO A 184 5.93 9.48 -1.38
CA PRO A 184 4.96 8.41 -1.55
C PRO A 184 3.61 8.97 -2.04
N VAL A 185 3.00 8.24 -2.97
CA VAL A 185 1.65 8.47 -3.51
C VAL A 185 0.68 7.46 -2.92
N SER A 186 1.10 6.21 -2.82
CA SER A 186 0.33 5.15 -2.20
C SER A 186 1.22 4.05 -1.63
N VAL A 187 0.69 3.34 -0.64
CA VAL A 187 1.27 2.08 -0.13
C VAL A 187 0.17 1.03 -0.12
N GLN A 188 0.49 -0.14 -0.63
CA GLN A 188 -0.37 -1.32 -0.60
C GLN A 188 0.39 -2.46 0.04
N VAL A 189 -0.20 -3.08 1.07
CA VAL A 189 0.32 -4.28 1.73
C VAL A 189 -0.68 -5.41 1.54
N ASN A 190 -0.19 -6.56 1.12
CA ASN A 190 -0.94 -7.81 1.16
C ASN A 190 -0.24 -8.73 2.15
N SER A 191 -0.96 -9.15 3.17
CA SER A 191 -0.45 -9.99 4.25
C SER A 191 -1.54 -10.90 4.81
N TYR A 192 -1.29 -11.52 5.96
CA TYR A 192 -2.23 -12.38 6.65
C TYR A 192 -1.89 -12.41 8.15
N LEU A 193 -2.80 -12.83 9.02
CA LEU A 193 -2.50 -12.99 10.46
C LEU A 193 -1.68 -14.27 10.71
N ASN A 194 -2.32 -15.38 10.94
CA ASN A 194 -1.66 -16.64 11.27
C ASN A 194 -1.67 -17.63 10.10
N ASP A 195 -2.70 -17.62 9.29
CA ASP A 195 -2.91 -18.50 8.14
C ASP A 195 -3.07 -17.64 6.87
N PRO A 196 -2.50 -18.00 5.73
CA PRO A 196 -2.69 -17.27 4.46
C PRO A 196 -4.15 -17.07 4.05
N LYS A 197 -5.08 -17.92 4.55
CA LYS A 197 -6.53 -17.74 4.34
C LYS A 197 -7.10 -16.60 5.17
N ASP A 198 -6.44 -16.20 6.26
CA ASP A 198 -6.79 -15.04 7.07
C ASP A 198 -6.07 -13.79 6.53
N ALA A 199 -6.37 -13.48 5.27
CA ALA A 199 -5.76 -12.38 4.56
C ALA A 199 -6.09 -11.03 5.20
N VAL A 200 -5.08 -10.16 5.21
CA VAL A 200 -5.18 -8.76 5.64
C VAL A 200 -4.58 -7.88 4.56
N THR A 201 -5.34 -6.89 4.09
CA THR A 201 -4.85 -5.86 3.19
C THR A 201 -4.77 -4.53 3.90
N ILE A 202 -3.72 -3.76 3.62
CA ILE A 202 -3.54 -2.40 4.14
C ILE A 202 -3.27 -1.51 2.94
N SER A 203 -4.03 -0.44 2.81
CA SER A 203 -3.90 0.54 1.73
C SER A 203 -3.79 1.93 2.33
N ALA A 204 -2.78 2.68 1.95
CA ALA A 204 -2.64 4.09 2.32
C ALA A 204 -2.54 4.95 1.06
N GLN A 205 -3.28 6.05 1.04
CA GLN A 205 -3.19 7.08 0.00
C GLN A 205 -2.59 8.34 0.60
N PHE A 206 -1.73 8.98 -0.17
CA PHE A 206 -1.05 10.20 0.25
C PHE A 206 -1.57 11.39 -0.54
N ALA A 207 -1.56 12.55 0.10
CA ALA A 207 -1.87 13.84 -0.50
C ALA A 207 -0.83 14.89 -0.07
N GLN A 208 -0.83 16.03 -0.75
CA GLN A 208 0.04 17.16 -0.40
C GLN A 208 -0.78 18.32 0.12
N LEU A 209 -0.29 18.94 1.18
CA LEU A 209 -0.77 20.25 1.65
C LEU A 209 -0.30 21.36 0.70
N PRO A 210 -0.88 22.56 0.78
CA PRO A 210 -0.52 23.67 -0.13
C PRO A 210 0.97 24.05 -0.12
N ASP A 211 1.69 23.79 0.98
CA ASP A 211 3.14 24.04 1.08
C ASP A 211 4.00 22.84 0.58
N GLY A 212 3.38 21.85 -0.04
CA GLY A 212 4.03 20.65 -0.55
C GLY A 212 4.35 19.60 0.53
N THR A 213 3.89 19.77 1.76
CA THR A 213 4.03 18.76 2.82
C THR A 213 3.19 17.54 2.47
N ASN A 214 3.84 16.39 2.34
CA ASN A 214 3.16 15.12 2.04
C ASN A 214 2.62 14.48 3.34
N HIS A 215 1.40 13.96 3.27
CA HIS A 215 0.75 13.32 4.40
C HIS A 215 -0.11 12.13 3.96
N VAL A 216 -0.38 11.21 4.87
CA VAL A 216 -1.38 10.18 4.65
C VAL A 216 -2.76 10.84 4.65
N ALA A 217 -3.50 10.71 3.56
CA ALA A 217 -4.87 11.21 3.46
C ALA A 217 -5.87 10.18 4.00
N THR A 218 -5.71 8.91 3.58
CA THR A 218 -6.56 7.81 4.02
C THR A 218 -5.74 6.55 4.25
N THR A 219 -6.15 5.75 5.24
CA THR A 219 -5.68 4.37 5.44
C THR A 219 -6.90 3.46 5.49
N THR A 220 -6.85 2.35 4.77
CA THR A 220 -7.86 1.30 4.86
C THR A 220 -7.19 -0.01 5.21
N ILE A 221 -7.73 -0.71 6.19
CA ILE A 221 -7.25 -2.03 6.62
C ILE A 221 -8.44 -2.99 6.58
N ASP A 222 -8.31 -4.06 5.82
CA ASP A 222 -9.36 -5.07 5.67
C ASP A 222 -8.88 -6.44 6.13
N GLY A 223 -9.59 -7.02 7.08
CA GLY A 223 -9.39 -8.38 7.56
C GLY A 223 -10.50 -9.30 7.06
N VAL A 224 -10.13 -10.25 6.19
CA VAL A 224 -11.07 -11.08 5.44
C VAL A 224 -11.86 -12.02 6.34
N SER A 225 -11.21 -12.70 7.30
CA SER A 225 -11.82 -13.76 8.11
C SER A 225 -13.01 -13.30 8.96
N LYS A 226 -12.99 -12.06 9.43
CA LYS A 226 -14.09 -11.48 10.21
C LYS A 226 -14.86 -10.38 9.46
N HIS A 227 -14.53 -10.13 8.19
CA HIS A 227 -15.07 -9.00 7.43
C HIS A 227 -14.99 -7.68 8.22
N LEU A 228 -13.83 -7.45 8.85
CA LEU A 228 -13.57 -6.25 9.64
C LEU A 228 -12.79 -5.27 8.77
N GLY A 229 -13.35 -4.07 8.63
CA GLY A 229 -12.72 -2.94 7.96
C GLY A 229 -12.41 -1.83 8.96
N ILE A 230 -11.22 -1.25 8.87
CA ILE A 230 -10.82 -0.04 9.58
C ILE A 230 -10.47 1.00 8.52
N ASN A 231 -11.10 2.15 8.59
CA ASN A 231 -10.81 3.27 7.70
C ASN A 231 -10.40 4.47 8.54
N GLU A 232 -9.23 5.02 8.26
CA GLU A 232 -8.71 6.24 8.87
C GLU A 232 -8.68 7.34 7.80
N GLN A 233 -9.23 8.50 8.10
CA GLN A 233 -9.22 9.67 7.24
C GLN A 233 -8.63 10.86 7.98
N ASN A 234 -7.54 11.43 7.43
CA ASN A 234 -6.87 12.59 7.99
C ASN A 234 -7.35 13.87 7.31
N SER A 235 -7.67 14.89 8.11
CA SER A 235 -8.24 16.15 7.67
C SER A 235 -7.86 17.30 8.63
N ASN A 236 -8.28 18.51 8.28
CA ASN A 236 -8.16 19.70 9.17
C ASN A 236 -6.72 19.95 9.63
N TYR A 237 -5.76 19.88 8.71
CA TYR A 237 -4.37 20.19 9.00
C TYR A 237 -4.20 21.67 9.35
N GLN A 238 -3.57 21.94 10.49
CA GLN A 238 -3.27 23.27 11.00
C GLN A 238 -1.79 23.38 11.35
N LYS A 239 -1.14 24.39 10.79
CA LYS A 239 0.27 24.69 11.09
C LYS A 239 0.36 25.49 12.37
N HIS A 240 1.27 25.13 13.27
CA HIS A 240 1.55 25.85 14.52
C HIS A 240 2.93 26.49 14.53
#